data_72fb0fb0544acd84119337268741bcbe
#
_entry.id   72fb0fb0544acd84119337268741bcbe
#
_cell.length_a   1.000
_cell.length_b   1.000
_cell.length_c   1.000
_cell.angle_alpha   90.00
_cell.angle_beta   90.00
_cell.angle_gamma   90.00
#
_symmetry.space_group_name_H-M   'P 1'
#
loop_
_entity.id
_entity.type
_entity.pdbx_description
1 polymer ?
#
loop_
_entity_poly.entity_id
_entity_poly.type
_entity_poly.pdbx_seq_one_letter_code
_entity_poly.pdbx_strand_id
1 'polypeptide(L)'
;IAPSTNVQDSNNTINEGGGSGGENPCATITIGGAPTQGAFDATSGNCTYPDVVGAGNNLTSDLFIPSLDNGGAHIFEGSLFVGESCNSDACLAANNITQGGDGPTLTIEAGATLAFRTSADFLVVNRGSRMLARGNENEPITFTSVSDVNGTVGPEDVQQWGGMVINGFGVTNKCEYTGTRGVDLALASECHVDSEGSAGLDENQYGGANDDDNSGELSFVIVKHTGAQVGNGDELNGITFSGVGSGTVVSNLQVYSTFDDGIEMFGGKFDVTNYVALYVRDDSIDLDEGWQGSITNALVIQSESIGNHCIESDGIGSYDDLTTPVREDFVNRGLNTRAVINNLTCIISPTAQQGDFDPGAGWRFREGIWFEVNNSMIITSFAANDQTSLNDNYCLRIEDDETVASAANGDSNLNSVVYACQENVRGTAIPGFADEQEFAEAEGNQFATIPNNTVVSATAVNDTDLQLLEGMEPVLSIPFATSQIDGAAPAATAAPTVGDFLGAMSTGGGDYTRPWAYGIDPNNRAQALWFEG
;
A
#
# COMPACT_ATOMS: atom_id res chain seq x y z
N ILE A 1 -33.50 4.92 -10.05
CA ILE A 1 -33.38 5.33 -11.47
C ILE A 1 -32.89 6.77 -11.42
N ALA A 2 -31.60 6.97 -11.53
CA ALA A 2 -30.97 8.27 -11.72
C ALA A 2 -30.47 8.35 -13.16
N PRO A 3 -30.48 9.51 -13.82
CA PRO A 3 -30.14 9.61 -15.23
C PRO A 3 -28.62 9.59 -15.43
N SER A 4 -28.19 8.76 -16.39
CA SER A 4 -26.82 8.73 -16.92
C SER A 4 -26.49 10.06 -17.58
N THR A 5 -25.47 10.75 -17.11
CA THR A 5 -24.83 11.84 -17.85
C THR A 5 -23.79 11.24 -18.79
N ASN A 6 -24.03 11.31 -20.07
CA ASN A 6 -23.05 11.04 -21.11
C ASN A 6 -21.92 12.07 -21.03
N VAL A 7 -20.72 11.61 -20.67
CA VAL A 7 -19.50 12.36 -20.95
C VAL A 7 -19.14 12.08 -22.40
N GLN A 8 -19.18 13.11 -23.24
CA GLN A 8 -18.69 13.03 -24.62
C GLN A 8 -17.16 12.98 -24.58
N ASP A 9 -16.61 11.83 -24.96
CA ASP A 9 -15.20 11.72 -25.32
C ASP A 9 -14.91 12.60 -26.55
N SER A 10 -13.99 13.53 -26.37
CA SER A 10 -13.41 14.30 -27.44
C SER A 10 -12.51 13.41 -28.31
N ASN A 11 -12.93 13.18 -29.51
CA ASN A 11 -12.25 12.60 -30.66
C ASN A 11 -10.73 12.36 -30.52
N ASN A 12 -10.34 11.16 -30.12
CA ASN A 12 -9.10 10.57 -30.55
C ASN A 12 -9.42 9.51 -31.61
N THR A 13 -9.09 9.81 -32.87
CA THR A 13 -9.27 8.88 -33.98
C THR A 13 -8.26 7.75 -33.83
N ILE A 14 -8.71 6.61 -33.32
CA ILE A 14 -7.96 5.35 -33.41
C ILE A 14 -7.97 4.97 -34.91
N ASN A 15 -6.82 5.03 -35.54
CA ASN A 15 -6.61 4.44 -36.85
C ASN A 15 -6.50 2.91 -36.70
N GLU A 16 -7.61 2.21 -36.84
CA GLU A 16 -7.59 0.76 -37.10
C GLU A 16 -7.13 0.54 -38.55
N GLY A 17 -5.83 0.37 -38.72
CA GLY A 17 -5.22 0.04 -39.99
C GLY A 17 -4.39 -1.23 -39.90
N GLY A 18 -4.99 -2.38 -40.17
CA GLY A 18 -4.25 -3.61 -40.45
C GLY A 18 -3.38 -3.47 -41.69
N GLY A 19 -2.06 -3.57 -41.53
CA GLY A 19 -1.13 -3.57 -42.67
C GLY A 19 0.27 -3.96 -42.20
N SER A 20 0.78 -5.08 -42.67
CA SER A 20 2.07 -5.67 -42.43
C SER A 20 3.23 -4.79 -42.93
N GLY A 21 3.77 -4.01 -42.06
CA GLY A 21 4.99 -3.21 -42.20
C GLY A 21 5.10 -2.41 -40.91
N GLY A 22 5.86 -2.92 -39.93
CA GLY A 22 5.70 -2.55 -38.51
C GLY A 22 5.75 -1.05 -38.27
N GLU A 23 4.61 -0.48 -37.96
CA GLU A 23 4.56 0.80 -37.26
C GLU A 23 5.17 0.63 -35.87
N ASN A 24 5.98 1.62 -35.46
CA ASN A 24 6.58 1.61 -34.13
C ASN A 24 5.46 1.69 -33.06
N PRO A 25 5.25 0.65 -32.21
CA PRO A 25 4.15 0.63 -31.24
C PRO A 25 4.42 1.47 -30.00
N CYS A 26 5.63 2.05 -29.88
CA CYS A 26 6.05 2.77 -28.69
C CYS A 26 5.26 4.08 -28.51
N ALA A 27 4.99 4.43 -27.29
CA ALA A 27 4.40 5.70 -26.92
C ALA A 27 5.26 6.88 -27.36
N THR A 28 4.63 8.03 -27.53
CA THR A 28 5.33 9.29 -27.81
C THR A 28 5.22 10.20 -26.59
N ILE A 29 6.36 10.54 -26.03
CA ILE A 29 6.50 11.47 -24.91
C ILE A 29 6.72 12.87 -25.49
N THR A 30 5.97 13.86 -25.00
CA THR A 30 6.14 15.25 -25.44
C THR A 30 6.62 16.11 -24.30
N ILE A 31 7.82 16.68 -24.43
CA ILE A 31 8.46 17.56 -23.45
C ILE A 31 8.75 18.89 -24.10
N GLY A 32 8.31 19.98 -23.47
CA GLY A 32 8.51 21.34 -24.02
C GLY A 32 7.95 21.51 -25.43
N GLY A 33 6.93 20.73 -25.83
CA GLY A 33 6.34 20.71 -27.16
C GLY A 33 7.14 19.89 -28.20
N ALA A 34 8.23 19.23 -27.82
CA ALA A 34 9.02 18.35 -28.68
C ALA A 34 8.61 16.88 -28.47
N PRO A 35 7.95 16.21 -29.46
CA PRO A 35 7.61 14.81 -29.36
C PRO A 35 8.83 13.90 -29.55
N THR A 36 8.97 12.91 -28.68
CA THR A 36 9.99 11.85 -28.75
C THR A 36 9.29 10.50 -28.67
N GLN A 37 9.27 9.75 -29.76
CA GLN A 37 8.76 8.39 -29.76
C GLN A 37 9.80 7.43 -29.22
N GLY A 38 9.37 6.46 -28.40
CA GLY A 38 10.24 5.40 -27.93
C GLY A 38 10.87 4.59 -29.05
N ALA A 39 12.07 4.07 -28.83
CA ALA A 39 12.77 3.20 -29.77
C ALA A 39 12.28 1.75 -29.60
N PHE A 40 11.69 1.20 -30.65
CA PHE A 40 11.21 -0.19 -30.67
C PHE A 40 12.32 -1.16 -31.06
N ASP A 41 12.55 -2.17 -30.25
CA ASP A 41 13.38 -3.34 -30.57
C ASP A 41 12.49 -4.53 -30.93
N ALA A 42 12.40 -4.84 -32.20
CA ALA A 42 11.60 -5.96 -32.70
C ALA A 42 12.11 -7.35 -32.24
N THR A 43 13.32 -7.45 -31.66
CA THR A 43 13.86 -8.72 -31.16
C THR A 43 13.33 -9.04 -29.78
N SER A 44 13.31 -8.05 -28.89
CA SER A 44 12.78 -8.19 -27.52
C SER A 44 11.29 -7.82 -27.42
N GLY A 45 10.75 -7.09 -28.38
CA GLY A 45 9.42 -6.49 -28.31
C GLY A 45 9.32 -5.25 -27.44
N ASN A 46 10.45 -4.74 -26.93
CA ASN A 46 10.49 -3.64 -25.98
C ASN A 46 10.52 -2.27 -26.66
N CYS A 47 9.97 -1.28 -25.95
CA CYS A 47 10.11 0.13 -26.24
C CYS A 47 11.06 0.79 -25.26
N THR A 48 12.10 1.46 -25.72
CA THR A 48 13.05 2.18 -24.84
C THR A 48 12.85 3.68 -24.99
N TYR A 49 12.76 4.37 -23.87
CA TYR A 49 12.64 5.82 -23.76
C TYR A 49 13.90 6.37 -23.12
N PRO A 50 14.58 7.35 -23.78
CA PRO A 50 15.75 7.97 -23.18
C PRO A 50 15.36 8.74 -21.93
N ASP A 51 16.36 9.03 -21.09
CA ASP A 51 16.23 9.88 -19.90
C ASP A 51 15.95 11.34 -20.31
N VAL A 52 14.69 11.63 -20.62
CA VAL A 52 14.22 12.96 -21.07
C VAL A 52 13.15 13.54 -20.17
N VAL A 53 12.62 12.74 -19.25
CA VAL A 53 11.62 13.14 -18.24
C VAL A 53 12.23 12.88 -16.87
N GLY A 54 12.18 13.83 -16.00
CA GLY A 54 12.73 13.72 -14.66
C GLY A 54 12.76 15.08 -13.98
N ALA A 55 13.49 15.20 -12.89
CA ALA A 55 13.60 16.42 -12.13
C ALA A 55 13.96 17.63 -13.03
N GLY A 56 13.10 18.66 -13.00
CA GLY A 56 13.23 19.86 -13.86
C GLY A 56 12.88 19.67 -15.32
N ASN A 57 12.32 18.51 -15.71
CA ASN A 57 11.88 18.25 -17.07
C ASN A 57 10.63 17.35 -17.08
N ASN A 58 9.63 17.78 -16.33
CA ASN A 58 8.42 17.02 -16.07
C ASN A 58 7.53 16.88 -17.32
N LEU A 59 6.76 15.80 -17.36
CA LEU A 59 5.72 15.61 -18.37
C LEU A 59 4.58 16.60 -18.11
N THR A 60 4.37 17.53 -19.03
CA THR A 60 3.34 18.59 -18.93
C THR A 60 2.18 18.40 -19.91
N SER A 61 2.11 17.27 -20.59
CA SER A 61 1.02 16.88 -21.50
C SER A 61 0.63 15.43 -21.25
N ASP A 62 -0.60 15.08 -21.62
CA ASP A 62 -1.10 13.71 -21.48
C ASP A 62 -0.18 12.70 -22.18
N LEU A 63 0.00 11.56 -21.54
CA LEU A 63 0.77 10.43 -22.05
C LEU A 63 -0.08 9.17 -22.02
N PHE A 64 -0.15 8.48 -23.16
CA PHE A 64 -0.75 7.16 -23.26
C PHE A 64 0.34 6.11 -23.48
N ILE A 65 0.37 5.09 -22.61
CA ILE A 65 1.25 3.92 -22.71
C ILE A 65 0.41 2.72 -23.15
N PRO A 66 0.54 2.25 -24.40
CA PRO A 66 -0.16 1.05 -24.88
C PRO A 66 0.40 -0.23 -24.27
N SER A 67 -0.34 -1.31 -24.28
CA SER A 67 0.23 -2.64 -24.08
C SER A 67 1.05 -3.07 -25.30
N LEU A 68 2.08 -3.88 -25.08
CA LEU A 68 2.93 -4.37 -26.16
C LEU A 68 2.71 -5.87 -26.39
N ASP A 69 2.71 -6.27 -27.65
CA ASP A 69 2.58 -7.68 -28.03
C ASP A 69 3.71 -8.56 -27.42
N ASN A 70 3.42 -9.84 -27.19
CA ASN A 70 4.39 -10.83 -26.75
C ASN A 70 5.10 -10.54 -25.41
N GLY A 71 4.47 -9.78 -24.52
CA GLY A 71 5.05 -9.44 -23.22
C GLY A 71 6.18 -8.43 -23.27
N GLY A 72 6.23 -7.59 -24.31
CA GLY A 72 7.16 -6.47 -24.39
C GLY A 72 6.94 -5.46 -23.26
N ALA A 73 8.00 -4.74 -22.91
CA ALA A 73 7.99 -3.74 -21.84
C ALA A 73 8.38 -2.35 -22.33
N HIS A 74 7.81 -1.34 -21.67
CA HIS A 74 8.22 0.07 -21.83
C HIS A 74 9.37 0.35 -20.86
N ILE A 75 10.58 0.48 -21.38
CA ILE A 75 11.81 0.68 -20.62
C ILE A 75 12.14 2.17 -20.55
N PHE A 76 12.13 2.72 -19.34
CA PHE A 76 12.56 4.09 -19.05
C PHE A 76 14.03 4.10 -18.60
N GLU A 77 14.86 4.92 -19.25
CA GLU A 77 16.28 5.08 -18.91
C GLU A 77 16.52 6.10 -17.80
N GLY A 78 15.47 6.69 -17.26
CA GLY A 78 15.43 7.61 -16.13
C GLY A 78 14.09 7.58 -15.45
N SER A 79 13.88 8.45 -14.47
CA SER A 79 12.61 8.63 -13.78
C SER A 79 11.52 9.18 -14.69
N LEU A 80 10.25 9.01 -14.30
CA LEU A 80 9.10 9.58 -15.00
C LEU A 80 8.31 10.48 -14.05
N PHE A 81 8.42 11.81 -14.23
CA PHE A 81 7.69 12.80 -13.44
C PHE A 81 6.50 13.35 -14.23
N VAL A 82 5.30 13.14 -13.72
CA VAL A 82 4.04 13.50 -14.36
C VAL A 82 3.47 14.77 -13.71
N GLY A 83 3.42 15.85 -14.47
CA GLY A 83 2.91 17.14 -14.04
C GLY A 83 3.97 18.05 -13.41
N GLU A 84 3.62 19.32 -13.32
CA GLU A 84 4.48 20.33 -12.70
C GLU A 84 4.58 20.10 -11.19
N SER A 85 5.78 20.18 -10.67
CA SER A 85 5.98 20.26 -9.24
C SER A 85 5.93 21.72 -8.79
N CYS A 86 5.14 21.99 -7.78
CA CYS A 86 4.96 23.34 -7.25
C CYS A 86 5.21 23.35 -5.74
N ASN A 87 6.23 24.09 -5.32
CA ASN A 87 6.59 24.32 -3.91
C ASN A 87 6.06 25.64 -3.34
N SER A 88 5.11 26.28 -4.02
CA SER A 88 4.48 27.53 -3.57
C SER A 88 3.12 27.74 -4.22
N ASP A 89 2.23 28.45 -3.51
CA ASP A 89 0.92 28.85 -4.05
C ASP A 89 1.05 29.69 -5.32
N ALA A 90 2.12 30.48 -5.43
CA ALA A 90 2.39 31.28 -6.63
C ALA A 90 2.69 30.38 -7.85
N CYS A 91 3.40 29.27 -7.67
CA CYS A 91 3.64 28.27 -8.72
C CYS A 91 2.33 27.57 -9.10
N LEU A 92 1.56 27.10 -8.14
CA LEU A 92 0.25 26.48 -8.38
C LEU A 92 -0.68 27.40 -9.17
N ALA A 93 -0.77 28.65 -8.77
CA ALA A 93 -1.59 29.65 -9.46
C ALA A 93 -1.11 29.96 -10.87
N ALA A 94 0.21 30.01 -11.10
CA ALA A 94 0.78 30.27 -12.42
C ALA A 94 0.49 29.14 -13.41
N ASN A 95 0.37 27.90 -12.93
CA ASN A 95 0.07 26.71 -13.71
C ASN A 95 -1.43 26.33 -13.69
N ASN A 96 -2.27 27.09 -12.98
CA ASN A 96 -3.70 26.82 -12.77
C ASN A 96 -3.97 25.45 -12.14
N ILE A 97 -3.12 25.04 -11.20
CA ILE A 97 -3.20 23.76 -10.49
C ILE A 97 -3.89 24.01 -9.15
N THR A 98 -5.05 23.41 -8.92
CA THR A 98 -5.84 23.52 -7.69
C THR A 98 -6.38 22.18 -7.19
N GLN A 99 -6.41 21.18 -8.05
CA GLN A 99 -6.93 19.83 -7.78
C GLN A 99 -6.44 18.83 -8.80
N GLY A 100 -6.66 17.54 -8.54
CA GLY A 100 -6.37 16.47 -9.49
C GLY A 100 -7.15 16.62 -10.79
N GLY A 101 -6.44 16.52 -11.92
CA GLY A 101 -6.98 16.67 -13.28
C GLY A 101 -6.77 18.04 -13.91
N ASP A 102 -6.17 18.99 -13.21
CA ASP A 102 -5.73 20.27 -13.80
C ASP A 102 -4.43 20.08 -14.59
N GLY A 103 -3.58 19.15 -14.16
CA GLY A 103 -2.35 18.73 -14.84
C GLY A 103 -2.54 17.60 -15.86
N PRO A 104 -1.44 17.07 -16.41
CA PRO A 104 -1.48 15.99 -17.38
C PRO A 104 -1.96 14.67 -16.76
N THR A 105 -2.47 13.80 -17.63
CA THR A 105 -2.87 12.45 -17.28
C THR A 105 -1.93 11.43 -17.92
N LEU A 106 -1.35 10.56 -17.09
CA LEU A 106 -0.69 9.33 -17.53
C LEU A 106 -1.74 8.22 -17.62
N THR A 107 -2.04 7.76 -18.82
CA THR A 107 -2.96 6.63 -19.05
C THR A 107 -2.17 5.41 -19.48
N ILE A 108 -2.39 4.28 -18.80
CA ILE A 108 -1.70 3.03 -19.06
C ILE A 108 -2.74 1.96 -19.42
N GLU A 109 -2.53 1.33 -20.57
CA GLU A 109 -3.42 0.29 -21.08
C GLU A 109 -3.26 -1.01 -20.27
N ALA A 110 -4.34 -1.77 -20.13
CA ALA A 110 -4.32 -3.07 -19.48
C ALA A 110 -3.29 -4.00 -20.12
N GLY A 111 -2.53 -4.74 -19.28
CA GLY A 111 -1.46 -5.63 -19.70
C GLY A 111 -0.12 -4.95 -20.00
N ALA A 112 -0.03 -3.64 -19.91
CA ALA A 112 1.24 -2.94 -20.11
C ALA A 112 2.25 -3.23 -18.97
N THR A 113 3.51 -3.36 -19.34
CA THR A 113 4.64 -3.46 -18.40
C THR A 113 5.53 -2.22 -18.54
N LEU A 114 5.76 -1.50 -17.45
CA LEU A 114 6.68 -0.38 -17.37
C LEU A 114 7.89 -0.79 -16.53
N ALA A 115 9.10 -0.58 -17.06
CA ALA A 115 10.32 -1.00 -16.41
C ALA A 115 11.32 0.16 -16.30
N PHE A 116 11.89 0.31 -15.12
CA PHE A 116 12.89 1.33 -14.81
C PHE A 116 14.29 0.71 -14.75
N ARG A 117 15.30 1.49 -15.11
CA ARG A 117 16.65 0.95 -15.35
C ARG A 117 17.47 0.77 -14.07
N THR A 118 17.36 1.69 -13.15
CA THR A 118 18.23 1.73 -11.96
C THR A 118 17.45 2.03 -10.68
N SER A 119 18.06 1.77 -9.55
CA SER A 119 17.52 2.11 -8.23
C SER A 119 17.29 3.62 -8.02
N ALA A 120 17.92 4.48 -8.81
CA ALA A 120 17.70 5.92 -8.76
C ALA A 120 16.50 6.39 -9.60
N ASP A 121 15.89 5.50 -10.38
CA ASP A 121 14.78 5.83 -11.26
C ASP A 121 13.44 5.50 -10.59
N PHE A 122 12.51 6.42 -10.59
CA PHE A 122 11.19 6.27 -9.95
C PHE A 122 10.09 7.03 -10.70
N LEU A 123 8.84 6.72 -10.38
CA LEU A 123 7.67 7.38 -10.95
C LEU A 123 7.08 8.35 -9.94
N VAL A 124 6.89 9.62 -10.33
CA VAL A 124 6.18 10.62 -9.53
C VAL A 124 4.96 11.13 -10.29
N VAL A 125 3.80 11.12 -9.64
CA VAL A 125 2.59 11.82 -10.09
C VAL A 125 2.40 13.03 -9.20
N ASN A 126 2.74 14.21 -9.71
CA ASN A 126 2.66 15.46 -8.95
C ASN A 126 1.22 15.93 -8.73
N ARG A 127 1.01 16.75 -7.69
CA ARG A 127 -0.30 17.35 -7.37
C ARG A 127 -0.94 17.98 -8.62
N GLY A 128 -2.22 17.75 -8.79
CA GLY A 128 -2.97 18.24 -9.96
C GLY A 128 -2.93 17.29 -11.15
N SER A 129 -1.99 16.36 -11.23
CA SER A 129 -1.90 15.35 -12.28
C SER A 129 -2.66 14.09 -11.90
N ARG A 130 -2.82 13.18 -12.88
CA ARG A 130 -3.49 11.88 -12.64
C ARG A 130 -2.73 10.73 -13.28
N MET A 131 -2.84 9.56 -12.64
CA MET A 131 -2.51 8.30 -13.29
C MET A 131 -3.76 7.44 -13.43
N LEU A 132 -4.03 6.95 -14.65
CA LEU A 132 -5.10 6.00 -14.95
C LEU A 132 -4.47 4.67 -15.36
N ALA A 133 -4.15 3.84 -14.37
CA ALA A 133 -3.62 2.50 -14.54
C ALA A 133 -4.76 1.49 -14.32
N ARG A 134 -5.49 1.18 -15.40
CA ARG A 134 -6.69 0.35 -15.38
C ARG A 134 -6.43 -1.00 -16.02
N GLY A 135 -5.82 -1.91 -15.27
CA GLY A 135 -5.71 -3.31 -15.65
C GLY A 135 -7.02 -4.08 -15.45
N ASN A 136 -6.94 -5.38 -15.63
CA ASN A 136 -8.00 -6.33 -15.31
C ASN A 136 -7.39 -7.66 -14.83
N GLU A 137 -8.20 -8.59 -14.37
CA GLU A 137 -7.74 -9.86 -13.80
C GLU A 137 -6.87 -10.71 -14.74
N ASN A 138 -7.01 -10.55 -16.04
CA ASN A 138 -6.24 -11.30 -17.05
C ASN A 138 -5.11 -10.48 -17.66
N GLU A 139 -5.15 -9.18 -17.51
CA GLU A 139 -4.22 -8.20 -18.08
C GLU A 139 -3.85 -7.14 -17.03
N PRO A 140 -3.19 -7.54 -15.90
CA PRO A 140 -2.73 -6.60 -14.92
C PRO A 140 -1.66 -5.68 -15.51
N ILE A 141 -1.54 -4.48 -14.96
CA ILE A 141 -0.46 -3.55 -15.30
C ILE A 141 0.70 -3.82 -14.34
N THR A 142 1.90 -3.95 -14.87
CA THR A 142 3.09 -4.25 -14.06
C THR A 142 4.11 -3.11 -14.12
N PHE A 143 4.52 -2.63 -12.95
CA PHE A 143 5.68 -1.74 -12.78
C PHE A 143 6.82 -2.55 -12.17
N THR A 144 7.98 -2.51 -12.80
CA THR A 144 9.12 -3.33 -12.38
C THR A 144 10.46 -2.73 -12.81
N SER A 145 11.53 -3.52 -12.70
CA SER A 145 12.86 -3.15 -13.16
C SER A 145 13.21 -3.77 -14.52
N VAL A 146 14.15 -3.18 -15.22
CA VAL A 146 14.75 -3.78 -16.43
C VAL A 146 15.43 -5.10 -16.12
N SER A 147 15.97 -5.28 -14.91
CA SER A 147 16.57 -6.53 -14.47
C SER A 147 15.53 -7.65 -14.37
N ASP A 148 14.32 -7.36 -13.91
CA ASP A 148 13.21 -8.32 -13.86
C ASP A 148 12.73 -8.69 -15.26
N VAL A 149 12.54 -7.71 -16.15
CA VAL A 149 12.20 -7.96 -17.57
C VAL A 149 13.22 -8.88 -18.24
N ASN A 150 14.49 -8.75 -17.88
CA ASN A 150 15.57 -9.60 -18.40
C ASN A 150 15.69 -10.96 -17.68
N GLY A 151 14.88 -11.23 -16.66
CA GLY A 151 14.90 -12.48 -15.90
C GLY A 151 16.20 -12.67 -15.08
N THR A 152 16.79 -11.59 -14.61
CA THR A 152 18.05 -11.61 -13.84
C THR A 152 17.86 -11.29 -12.37
N VAL A 153 16.60 -11.10 -11.91
CA VAL A 153 16.22 -10.79 -10.53
C VAL A 153 15.71 -12.05 -9.84
N GLY A 154 16.15 -12.27 -8.61
CA GLY A 154 15.60 -13.31 -7.74
C GLY A 154 14.22 -12.94 -7.20
N PRO A 155 13.44 -13.91 -6.70
CA PRO A 155 12.07 -13.66 -6.23
C PRO A 155 11.96 -12.61 -5.13
N GLU A 156 12.95 -12.51 -4.25
CA GLU A 156 12.96 -11.59 -3.12
C GLU A 156 14.02 -10.48 -3.25
N ASP A 157 14.54 -10.28 -4.46
CA ASP A 157 15.44 -9.15 -4.71
C ASP A 157 14.65 -7.83 -4.67
N VAL A 158 15.22 -6.83 -4.04
CA VAL A 158 14.67 -5.49 -3.84
C VAL A 158 15.62 -4.42 -4.38
N GLN A 159 15.28 -3.15 -4.29
CA GLN A 159 16.12 -2.01 -4.70
C GLN A 159 16.56 -2.07 -6.17
N GLN A 160 15.74 -2.64 -7.03
CA GLN A 160 16.03 -2.71 -8.45
C GLN A 160 15.61 -1.42 -9.18
N TRP A 161 14.64 -0.69 -8.62
CA TRP A 161 14.21 0.66 -8.99
C TRP A 161 13.60 1.35 -7.79
N GLY A 162 13.35 2.65 -7.88
CA GLY A 162 12.92 3.44 -6.75
C GLY A 162 11.57 3.02 -6.19
N GLY A 163 10.55 3.11 -7.00
CA GLY A 163 9.18 2.93 -6.58
C GLY A 163 8.28 4.02 -7.16
N MET A 164 7.12 4.21 -6.55
CA MET A 164 6.10 5.13 -7.05
C MET A 164 5.66 6.12 -5.97
N VAL A 165 5.57 7.40 -6.33
CA VAL A 165 5.03 8.46 -5.46
C VAL A 165 3.83 9.11 -6.13
N ILE A 166 2.71 9.18 -5.42
CA ILE A 166 1.48 9.82 -5.89
C ILE A 166 1.08 10.93 -4.92
N ASN A 167 1.12 12.16 -5.39
CA ASN A 167 0.84 13.34 -4.60
C ASN A 167 -0.55 13.90 -4.86
N GLY A 168 -1.20 14.39 -3.82
CA GLY A 168 -2.51 15.03 -3.87
C GLY A 168 -2.61 16.27 -2.97
N PHE A 169 -3.77 16.90 -3.02
CA PHE A 169 -4.12 18.09 -2.23
C PHE A 169 -4.87 17.78 -0.94
N GLY A 170 -4.86 16.52 -0.48
CA GLY A 170 -5.48 16.09 0.76
C GLY A 170 -4.83 16.71 2.00
N VAL A 171 -5.50 16.57 3.13
CA VAL A 171 -5.06 17.08 4.42
C VAL A 171 -3.91 16.23 4.97
N THR A 172 -2.83 16.86 5.38
CA THR A 172 -1.76 16.26 6.18
C THR A 172 -1.54 17.09 7.45
N ASN A 173 -1.26 16.46 8.58
CA ASN A 173 -1.02 17.20 9.81
C ASN A 173 0.34 17.90 9.89
N LYS A 174 1.14 17.82 8.83
CA LYS A 174 2.34 18.65 8.65
C LYS A 174 2.02 20.10 8.23
N CYS A 175 0.78 20.37 7.80
CA CYS A 175 0.36 21.72 7.44
C CYS A 175 -0.44 22.40 8.57
N GLU A 176 -0.49 23.71 8.53
CA GLU A 176 -1.22 24.50 9.51
C GLU A 176 -2.67 24.75 9.07
N TYR A 177 -3.60 24.48 9.96
CA TYR A 177 -5.03 24.65 9.68
C TYR A 177 -5.74 25.45 10.77
N THR A 178 -6.84 26.10 10.37
CA THR A 178 -7.92 26.55 11.25
C THR A 178 -9.12 25.61 11.11
N GLY A 179 -10.00 25.58 12.13
CA GLY A 179 -11.22 24.75 12.07
C GLY A 179 -10.96 23.27 12.33
N THR A 180 -11.95 22.44 11.98
CA THR A 180 -11.99 20.99 12.23
C THR A 180 -12.21 20.25 10.93
N ARG A 181 -11.49 19.16 10.71
CA ARG A 181 -11.56 18.34 9.50
C ARG A 181 -12.97 17.76 9.34
N GLY A 182 -13.49 17.84 8.12
CA GLY A 182 -14.87 17.44 7.81
C GLY A 182 -15.97 18.41 8.22
N VAL A 183 -15.62 19.56 8.84
CA VAL A 183 -16.59 20.59 9.27
C VAL A 183 -16.28 21.94 8.61
N ASP A 184 -15.16 22.56 8.96
CA ASP A 184 -14.80 23.92 8.55
C ASP A 184 -13.29 24.11 8.42
N LEU A 185 -12.55 23.03 8.11
CA LEU A 185 -11.10 23.05 7.96
C LEU A 185 -10.69 23.97 6.82
N ALA A 186 -9.71 24.82 7.09
CA ALA A 186 -9.09 25.68 6.10
C ALA A 186 -7.61 25.85 6.39
N LEU A 187 -6.78 25.99 5.36
CA LEU A 187 -5.37 26.29 5.51
C LEU A 187 -5.19 27.64 6.24
N ALA A 188 -4.28 27.66 7.20
CA ALA A 188 -3.84 28.86 7.90
C ALA A 188 -2.61 29.50 7.23
N SER A 189 -1.85 28.71 6.48
CA SER A 189 -0.66 29.09 5.71
C SER A 189 -0.57 28.26 4.44
N GLU A 190 0.40 28.53 3.57
CA GLU A 190 0.71 27.66 2.41
C GLU A 190 1.05 26.23 2.89
N CYS A 191 0.67 25.23 2.13
CA CYS A 191 0.89 23.83 2.44
C CYS A 191 1.63 23.16 1.29
N HIS A 192 2.92 22.97 1.47
CA HIS A 192 3.83 22.34 0.51
C HIS A 192 4.82 21.48 1.29
N VAL A 193 4.44 20.22 1.52
CA VAL A 193 5.26 19.27 2.26
C VAL A 193 6.07 18.44 1.27
N ASP A 194 7.35 18.28 1.53
CA ASP A 194 8.19 17.39 0.74
C ASP A 194 7.74 15.94 0.97
N SER A 195 7.44 15.23 -0.10
CA SER A 195 7.14 13.81 -0.03
C SER A 195 8.42 13.02 0.19
N GLU A 196 8.30 11.86 0.81
CA GLU A 196 9.39 10.94 0.99
C GLU A 196 10.11 10.62 -0.34
N GLY A 197 11.42 10.35 -0.28
CA GLY A 197 12.23 10.18 -1.46
C GLY A 197 12.53 11.45 -2.25
N SER A 198 12.05 12.61 -1.81
CA SER A 198 12.36 13.88 -2.48
C SER A 198 13.80 14.37 -2.29
N ALA A 199 14.53 13.84 -1.29
CA ALA A 199 16.00 13.96 -1.05
C ALA A 199 16.68 15.23 -1.60
N GLY A 200 16.06 16.43 -1.37
CA GLY A 200 16.55 17.71 -1.90
C GLY A 200 16.20 17.98 -3.36
N LEU A 201 15.33 17.19 -3.95
CA LEU A 201 14.62 17.54 -5.16
C LEU A 201 13.40 18.38 -4.74
N ASP A 202 13.43 19.69 -4.93
CA ASP A 202 12.27 20.59 -4.71
C ASP A 202 11.09 20.26 -5.67
N GLU A 203 10.87 18.98 -5.98
CA GLU A 203 10.07 18.55 -7.12
C GLU A 203 9.06 17.46 -6.81
N ASN A 204 8.75 17.28 -5.53
CA ASN A 204 7.85 16.22 -5.09
C ASN A 204 7.11 16.67 -3.82
N GLN A 205 6.16 17.61 -3.96
CA GLN A 205 5.39 18.13 -2.83
C GLN A 205 3.94 17.67 -2.85
N TYR A 206 3.37 17.55 -1.64
CA TYR A 206 1.97 17.22 -1.42
C TYR A 206 1.30 18.13 -0.39
N GLY A 207 0.03 17.84 -0.14
CA GLY A 207 -0.75 18.49 0.90
C GLY A 207 -1.59 19.65 0.41
N GLY A 208 -2.58 19.97 1.20
CA GLY A 208 -3.61 20.98 0.95
C GLY A 208 -4.75 20.87 1.95
N ALA A 209 -5.96 21.22 1.54
CA ALA A 209 -7.18 21.08 2.33
C ALA A 209 -8.32 20.42 1.53
N ASN A 210 -7.99 19.64 0.51
CA ASN A 210 -8.97 19.01 -0.38
C ASN A 210 -8.98 17.49 -0.19
N ASP A 211 -9.73 17.01 0.80
CA ASP A 211 -9.91 15.56 1.03
C ASP A 211 -10.68 14.85 -0.10
N ASP A 212 -11.28 15.59 -1.03
CA ASP A 212 -11.98 15.04 -2.20
C ASP A 212 -11.11 15.07 -3.48
N ASP A 213 -9.81 15.33 -3.35
CA ASP A 213 -8.88 15.35 -4.48
C ASP A 213 -8.84 14.03 -5.24
N ASN A 214 -8.39 14.08 -6.49
CA ASN A 214 -8.39 12.92 -7.39
C ASN A 214 -7.07 12.80 -8.15
N SER A 215 -6.20 11.92 -7.70
CA SER A 215 -4.92 11.61 -8.35
C SER A 215 -5.03 10.47 -9.39
N GLY A 216 -6.24 9.94 -9.64
CA GLY A 216 -6.49 8.98 -10.71
C GLY A 216 -7.09 7.65 -10.25
N GLU A 217 -6.67 6.56 -10.89
CA GLU A 217 -7.18 5.21 -10.63
C GLU A 217 -6.07 4.17 -10.83
N LEU A 218 -5.86 3.34 -9.81
CA LEU A 218 -5.03 2.14 -9.85
C LEU A 218 -5.93 0.93 -9.67
N SER A 219 -6.03 0.09 -10.71
CA SER A 219 -6.84 -1.12 -10.67
C SER A 219 -6.12 -2.27 -11.37
N PHE A 220 -5.96 -3.40 -10.68
CA PHE A 220 -5.14 -4.54 -11.09
C PHE A 220 -3.71 -4.11 -11.46
N VAL A 221 -3.03 -3.52 -10.49
CA VAL A 221 -1.66 -3.02 -10.62
C VAL A 221 -0.72 -3.83 -9.74
N ILE A 222 0.41 -4.23 -10.31
CA ILE A 222 1.49 -4.95 -9.63
C ILE A 222 2.74 -4.07 -9.65
N VAL A 223 3.33 -3.82 -8.48
CA VAL A 223 4.58 -3.08 -8.30
C VAL A 223 5.61 -4.02 -7.71
N LYS A 224 6.78 -4.18 -8.35
CA LYS A 224 7.75 -5.21 -8.01
C LYS A 224 9.18 -4.67 -7.86
N HIS A 225 9.91 -5.21 -6.87
CA HIS A 225 11.37 -5.06 -6.71
C HIS A 225 11.84 -3.62 -6.45
N THR A 226 11.08 -2.89 -5.64
CA THR A 226 11.26 -1.47 -5.30
C THR A 226 12.07 -1.23 -4.03
N GLY A 227 12.01 -0.02 -3.49
CA GLY A 227 12.55 0.35 -2.20
C GLY A 227 13.98 0.86 -2.28
N ALA A 228 14.26 1.80 -3.17
CA ALA A 228 15.62 2.31 -3.29
C ALA A 228 15.91 3.39 -2.25
N GLN A 229 17.10 3.32 -1.68
CA GLN A 229 17.62 4.39 -0.86
C GLN A 229 18.08 5.57 -1.74
N VAL A 230 17.46 6.73 -1.58
CA VAL A 230 17.69 7.90 -2.46
C VAL A 230 18.57 8.99 -1.85
N GLY A 231 19.10 8.81 -0.66
CA GLY A 231 20.07 9.69 0.00
C GLY A 231 19.62 10.12 1.41
N ASN A 232 20.57 10.55 2.23
CA ASN A 232 20.36 11.02 3.61
C ASN A 232 19.59 10.07 4.56
N GLY A 233 19.40 8.83 4.17
CA GLY A 233 18.60 7.87 4.92
C GLY A 233 17.13 7.82 4.52
N ASP A 234 16.70 8.62 3.53
CA ASP A 234 15.38 8.48 2.93
C ASP A 234 15.36 7.25 2.01
N GLU A 235 14.35 6.45 2.13
CA GLU A 235 14.10 5.25 1.35
C GLU A 235 12.80 5.44 0.56
N LEU A 236 12.64 4.73 -0.54
CA LEU A 236 11.43 4.76 -1.35
C LEU A 236 10.65 3.48 -1.15
N ASN A 237 9.37 3.63 -0.94
CA ASN A 237 8.41 2.55 -0.76
C ASN A 237 8.09 1.79 -2.05
N GLY A 238 7.26 0.78 -1.95
CA GLY A 238 6.56 0.24 -3.10
C GLY A 238 5.73 1.33 -3.76
N ILE A 239 4.80 1.90 -3.00
CA ILE A 239 4.02 3.07 -3.40
C ILE A 239 3.83 4.00 -2.20
N THR A 240 4.25 5.25 -2.35
CA THR A 240 3.97 6.34 -1.43
C THR A 240 2.73 7.11 -1.90
N PHE A 241 1.70 7.23 -1.05
CA PHE A 241 0.51 8.03 -1.29
C PHE A 241 0.52 9.24 -0.38
N SER A 242 0.88 10.41 -0.90
CA SER A 242 1.05 11.61 -0.11
C SER A 242 -0.10 12.61 -0.37
N GLY A 243 -0.95 12.85 0.62
CA GLY A 243 -2.09 13.78 0.51
C GLY A 243 -3.12 13.38 -0.56
N VAL A 244 -3.26 12.10 -0.87
CA VAL A 244 -4.22 11.62 -1.87
C VAL A 244 -5.64 11.72 -1.35
N GLY A 245 -6.57 12.19 -2.17
CA GLY A 245 -7.96 12.41 -1.78
C GLY A 245 -8.92 11.31 -2.21
N SER A 246 -10.15 11.36 -1.69
CA SER A 246 -11.21 10.35 -1.86
C SER A 246 -11.76 10.22 -3.28
N GLY A 247 -11.42 11.16 -4.16
CA GLY A 247 -11.70 11.02 -5.59
C GLY A 247 -10.82 9.99 -6.30
N THR A 248 -9.73 9.54 -5.66
CA THR A 248 -8.81 8.55 -6.20
C THR A 248 -9.33 7.13 -5.92
N VAL A 249 -9.18 6.24 -6.90
CA VAL A 249 -9.62 4.84 -6.80
C VAL A 249 -8.39 3.94 -6.71
N VAL A 250 -8.30 3.13 -5.66
CA VAL A 250 -7.25 2.12 -5.49
C VAL A 250 -7.88 0.77 -5.21
N SER A 251 -7.74 -0.15 -6.15
CA SER A 251 -8.32 -1.49 -6.02
C SER A 251 -7.48 -2.55 -6.72
N ASN A 252 -7.44 -3.75 -6.16
CA ASN A 252 -6.66 -4.86 -6.71
C ASN A 252 -5.20 -4.42 -6.94
N LEU A 253 -4.57 -4.00 -5.86
CA LEU A 253 -3.20 -3.49 -5.84
C LEU A 253 -2.27 -4.52 -5.21
N GLN A 254 -1.12 -4.74 -5.81
CA GLN A 254 -0.07 -5.56 -5.23
C GLN A 254 1.26 -4.83 -5.17
N VAL A 255 1.94 -4.96 -4.02
CA VAL A 255 3.38 -4.70 -3.88
C VAL A 255 4.10 -6.01 -3.60
N TYR A 256 5.15 -6.28 -4.37
CA TYR A 256 5.93 -7.50 -4.33
C TYR A 256 7.41 -7.20 -4.22
N SER A 257 8.04 -7.67 -3.14
CA SER A 257 9.48 -7.48 -2.87
C SER A 257 9.92 -6.02 -2.95
N THR A 258 9.64 -5.26 -1.91
CA THR A 258 10.19 -3.93 -1.67
C THR A 258 11.17 -3.95 -0.49
N PHE A 259 12.15 -3.03 -0.50
CA PHE A 259 13.14 -2.92 0.56
C PHE A 259 12.59 -2.17 1.77
N ASP A 260 11.84 -1.13 1.49
CA ASP A 260 11.12 -0.31 2.42
C ASP A 260 9.65 -0.72 2.42
N ASP A 261 8.73 0.16 2.74
CA ASP A 261 7.32 -0.16 2.92
C ASP A 261 6.63 -0.68 1.67
N GLY A 262 5.55 -1.43 1.90
CA GLY A 262 4.67 -1.86 0.82
C GLY A 262 3.90 -0.68 0.24
N ILE A 263 2.98 -0.16 1.03
CA ILE A 263 2.27 1.09 0.77
C ILE A 263 2.37 1.98 1.99
N GLU A 264 2.69 3.23 1.78
CA GLU A 264 2.72 4.23 2.84
C GLU A 264 1.82 5.42 2.51
N MET A 265 1.08 5.91 3.52
CA MET A 265 0.08 6.95 3.39
C MET A 265 0.43 8.16 4.25
N PHE A 266 0.92 9.22 3.63
CA PHE A 266 1.15 10.51 4.30
C PHE A 266 -0.07 11.42 4.20
N GLY A 267 -0.96 11.34 5.18
CA GLY A 267 -2.19 12.13 5.16
C GLY A 267 -3.17 11.77 4.04
N GLY A 268 -4.04 12.67 3.69
CA GLY A 268 -5.08 12.46 2.68
C GLY A 268 -6.28 11.67 3.18
N LYS A 269 -7.12 11.23 2.22
CA LYS A 269 -8.33 10.47 2.51
C LYS A 269 -8.75 9.65 1.30
N PHE A 270 -8.50 8.37 1.31
CA PHE A 270 -8.95 7.45 0.25
C PHE A 270 -9.04 6.03 0.77
N ASP A 271 -9.71 5.17 0.01
CA ASP A 271 -9.91 3.77 0.36
C ASP A 271 -9.09 2.85 -0.55
N VAL A 272 -8.59 1.74 0.02
CA VAL A 272 -7.91 0.67 -0.70
C VAL A 272 -8.74 -0.61 -0.59
N THR A 273 -8.99 -1.27 -1.73
CA THR A 273 -9.73 -2.52 -1.77
C THR A 273 -8.92 -3.61 -2.47
N ASN A 274 -8.85 -4.80 -1.86
CA ASN A 274 -8.11 -5.95 -2.40
C ASN A 274 -6.60 -5.64 -2.55
N TYR A 275 -5.93 -5.49 -1.43
CA TYR A 275 -4.49 -5.27 -1.38
C TYR A 275 -3.73 -6.59 -1.15
N VAL A 276 -2.56 -6.72 -1.78
CA VAL A 276 -1.64 -7.84 -1.58
C VAL A 276 -0.23 -7.29 -1.36
N ALA A 277 0.34 -7.55 -0.18
CA ALA A 277 1.75 -7.33 0.10
C ALA A 277 2.48 -8.68 0.21
N LEU A 278 3.51 -8.86 -0.59
CA LEU A 278 4.28 -10.11 -0.59
C LEU A 278 5.77 -9.79 -0.55
N TYR A 279 6.47 -10.27 0.49
CA TYR A 279 7.90 -10.09 0.69
C TYR A 279 8.36 -8.63 0.82
N VAL A 280 7.55 -7.81 1.49
CA VAL A 280 7.94 -6.48 1.94
C VAL A 280 8.93 -6.64 3.10
N ARG A 281 10.01 -5.84 3.12
CA ARG A 281 11.07 -6.00 4.11
C ARG A 281 10.92 -5.10 5.31
N ASP A 282 10.28 -3.95 5.15
CA ASP A 282 9.85 -3.09 6.24
C ASP A 282 8.35 -3.22 6.43
N ASP A 283 7.59 -2.19 6.60
CA ASP A 283 6.18 -2.29 6.95
C ASP A 283 5.31 -2.58 5.71
N SER A 284 4.44 -3.57 5.82
CA SER A 284 3.61 -3.95 4.66
C SER A 284 2.53 -2.92 4.36
N ILE A 285 2.09 -2.21 5.39
CA ILE A 285 1.16 -1.08 5.35
C ILE A 285 1.63 -0.09 6.41
N ASP A 286 1.98 1.13 6.00
CA ASP A 286 2.25 2.23 6.92
C ASP A 286 1.26 3.38 6.74
N LEU A 287 0.77 3.92 7.86
CA LEU A 287 -0.31 4.91 7.91
C LEU A 287 0.11 6.11 8.74
N ASP A 288 0.41 7.22 8.11
CA ASP A 288 0.98 8.38 8.79
C ASP A 288 0.24 9.70 8.49
N GLU A 289 0.62 10.73 9.23
CA GLU A 289 0.34 12.15 9.02
C GLU A 289 -1.12 12.54 8.85
N GLY A 290 -2.01 11.79 9.48
CA GLY A 290 -3.44 12.11 9.45
C GLY A 290 -4.20 11.50 8.28
N TRP A 291 -3.72 10.40 7.70
CA TRP A 291 -4.52 9.64 6.73
C TRP A 291 -5.86 9.19 7.31
N GLN A 292 -6.92 9.30 6.52
CA GLN A 292 -8.26 8.83 6.89
C GLN A 292 -8.87 8.05 5.74
N GLY A 293 -9.17 6.78 5.97
CA GLY A 293 -9.72 5.91 4.94
C GLY A 293 -9.92 4.50 5.43
N SER A 294 -10.19 3.61 4.50
CA SER A 294 -10.32 2.19 4.80
C SER A 294 -9.44 1.32 3.90
N ILE A 295 -8.96 0.21 4.48
CA ILE A 295 -8.34 -0.89 3.73
C ILE A 295 -9.25 -2.10 3.90
N THR A 296 -9.74 -2.65 2.79
CA THR A 296 -10.67 -3.78 2.81
C THR A 296 -10.15 -4.93 1.95
N ASN A 297 -10.12 -6.13 2.50
CA ASN A 297 -9.55 -7.34 1.94
C ASN A 297 -8.05 -7.17 1.65
N ALA A 298 -7.22 -7.29 2.67
CA ALA A 298 -5.78 -7.20 2.54
C ALA A 298 -5.10 -8.52 2.91
N LEU A 299 -4.16 -8.96 2.08
CA LEU A 299 -3.33 -10.12 2.31
C LEU A 299 -1.87 -9.70 2.40
N VAL A 300 -1.28 -9.89 3.57
CA VAL A 300 0.14 -9.65 3.82
C VAL A 300 0.84 -10.98 4.07
N ILE A 301 1.90 -11.25 3.31
CA ILE A 301 2.78 -12.40 3.52
C ILE A 301 4.22 -11.88 3.52
N GLN A 302 4.84 -11.86 4.69
CA GLN A 302 6.25 -11.50 4.82
C GLN A 302 7.15 -12.64 4.35
N SER A 303 8.43 -12.36 4.10
CA SER A 303 9.43 -13.37 3.80
C SER A 303 9.63 -14.32 4.99
N GLU A 304 10.17 -15.52 4.72
CA GLU A 304 10.58 -16.44 5.80
C GLU A 304 11.63 -15.82 6.73
N SER A 305 12.46 -14.94 6.22
CA SER A 305 13.66 -14.47 6.90
C SER A 305 13.69 -12.97 7.20
N ILE A 306 12.82 -12.17 6.61
CA ILE A 306 12.82 -10.71 6.74
C ILE A 306 11.38 -10.21 6.77
N GLY A 307 11.12 -9.27 7.67
CA GLY A 307 9.85 -8.55 7.76
C GLY A 307 9.91 -7.61 8.95
N ASN A 308 9.11 -6.57 8.94
CA ASN A 308 8.85 -5.69 10.05
C ASN A 308 7.37 -5.77 10.41
N HIS A 309 6.62 -4.69 10.49
CA HIS A 309 5.22 -4.78 10.85
C HIS A 309 4.34 -5.20 9.64
N CYS A 310 3.26 -5.89 9.94
CA CYS A 310 2.16 -6.01 8.98
C CYS A 310 1.47 -4.66 8.80
N ILE A 311 1.25 -3.96 9.93
CA ILE A 311 0.82 -2.56 9.95
C ILE A 311 1.69 -1.82 10.97
N GLU A 312 2.39 -0.79 10.55
CA GLU A 312 2.79 0.33 11.40
C GLU A 312 1.82 1.47 11.20
N SER A 313 1.60 2.30 12.21
CA SER A 313 0.76 3.46 11.99
C SER A 313 1.01 4.57 13.00
N ASP A 314 1.31 5.73 12.46
CA ASP A 314 1.64 6.95 13.15
C ASP A 314 0.50 7.97 13.00
N GLY A 315 -0.06 8.38 14.12
CA GLY A 315 -1.23 9.25 14.10
C GLY A 315 -0.91 10.68 13.70
N ILE A 316 0.20 11.18 14.22
CA ILE A 316 0.57 12.60 14.12
C ILE A 316 2.05 12.70 13.74
N GLY A 317 2.34 13.16 12.55
CA GLY A 317 3.72 13.32 12.10
C GLY A 317 4.54 14.25 12.98
N SER A 318 5.80 13.88 13.23
CA SER A 318 6.71 14.57 14.17
C SER A 318 6.18 14.62 15.61
N TYR A 319 5.47 13.59 16.05
CA TYR A 319 4.81 13.49 17.34
C TYR A 319 5.71 13.85 18.54
N ASP A 320 6.94 13.36 18.56
CA ASP A 320 7.89 13.56 19.65
C ASP A 320 8.35 15.02 19.79
N ASP A 321 8.28 15.81 18.73
CA ASP A 321 8.62 17.22 18.74
C ASP A 321 7.47 18.09 19.26
N LEU A 322 6.28 17.53 19.42
CA LEU A 322 5.07 18.23 19.82
C LEU A 322 4.81 18.12 21.33
N THR A 323 4.25 19.17 21.91
CA THR A 323 3.77 19.12 23.29
C THR A 323 2.40 18.45 23.37
N THR A 324 2.08 17.79 24.50
CA THR A 324 0.78 17.14 24.72
C THR A 324 -0.43 18.01 24.36
N PRO A 325 -0.54 19.31 24.74
CA PRO A 325 -1.68 20.12 24.33
C PRO A 325 -1.81 20.31 22.81
N VAL A 326 -0.71 20.26 22.07
CA VAL A 326 -0.74 20.36 20.60
C VAL A 326 -1.21 19.04 19.99
N ARG A 327 -0.74 17.91 20.50
CA ARG A 327 -1.19 16.59 20.08
C ARG A 327 -2.68 16.37 20.36
N GLU A 328 -3.14 16.74 21.55
CA GLU A 328 -4.56 16.72 21.91
C GLU A 328 -5.41 17.64 20.99
N ASP A 329 -4.90 18.81 20.59
CA ASP A 329 -5.58 19.69 19.63
C ASP A 329 -5.71 19.02 18.26
N PHE A 330 -4.66 18.34 17.78
CA PHE A 330 -4.72 17.59 16.52
C PHE A 330 -5.79 16.51 16.55
N VAL A 331 -5.82 15.70 17.59
CA VAL A 331 -6.84 14.65 17.79
C VAL A 331 -8.25 15.26 17.83
N ASN A 332 -8.46 16.31 18.63
CA ASN A 332 -9.75 16.97 18.79
C ASN A 332 -10.28 17.60 17.49
N ARG A 333 -9.37 18.01 16.62
CA ARG A 333 -9.70 18.62 15.32
C ARG A 333 -9.76 17.61 14.18
N GLY A 334 -9.54 16.31 14.44
CA GLY A 334 -9.55 15.26 13.43
C GLY A 334 -8.39 15.35 12.45
N LEU A 335 -7.24 15.79 12.91
CA LEU A 335 -6.02 15.89 12.10
C LEU A 335 -5.10 14.68 12.26
N ASN A 336 -5.39 13.80 13.20
CA ASN A 336 -4.69 12.54 13.39
C ASN A 336 -5.14 11.48 12.36
N THR A 337 -4.32 10.46 12.16
CA THR A 337 -4.67 9.29 11.35
C THR A 337 -5.89 8.58 11.96
N ARG A 338 -6.85 8.20 11.10
CA ARG A 338 -8.05 7.45 11.47
C ARG A 338 -8.29 6.35 10.46
N ALA A 339 -7.88 5.15 10.83
CA ALA A 339 -7.85 4.00 9.94
C ALA A 339 -8.99 3.03 10.22
N VAL A 340 -9.64 2.54 9.16
CA VAL A 340 -10.57 1.41 9.23
C VAL A 340 -10.03 0.26 8.41
N ILE A 341 -9.74 -0.87 9.06
CA ILE A 341 -9.16 -2.05 8.41
C ILE A 341 -10.14 -3.21 8.50
N ASN A 342 -10.52 -3.74 7.36
CA ASN A 342 -11.48 -4.82 7.27
C ASN A 342 -10.89 -6.02 6.54
N ASN A 343 -11.08 -7.22 7.09
CA ASN A 343 -10.70 -8.46 6.42
C ASN A 343 -9.22 -8.50 6.03
N LEU A 344 -8.34 -8.33 7.02
CA LEU A 344 -6.89 -8.44 6.84
C LEU A 344 -6.40 -9.81 7.30
N THR A 345 -5.52 -10.42 6.53
CA THR A 345 -4.69 -11.55 6.94
C THR A 345 -3.24 -11.15 6.90
N CYS A 346 -2.54 -11.26 8.05
CA CYS A 346 -1.10 -11.11 8.15
C CYS A 346 -0.46 -12.46 8.42
N ILE A 347 0.40 -12.90 7.53
CA ILE A 347 1.32 -14.01 7.75
C ILE A 347 2.71 -13.41 7.92
N ILE A 348 3.15 -13.26 9.17
CA ILE A 348 4.38 -12.54 9.49
C ILE A 348 5.58 -13.48 9.57
N SER A 349 6.75 -12.96 9.29
CA SER A 349 8.01 -13.68 9.30
C SER A 349 8.21 -14.44 10.61
N PRO A 350 8.60 -15.72 10.57
CA PRO A 350 8.91 -16.49 11.80
C PRO A 350 10.30 -16.19 12.35
N THR A 351 11.07 -15.32 11.72
CA THR A 351 12.48 -15.13 12.03
C THR A 351 12.66 -13.91 12.93
N ALA A 352 13.60 -13.98 13.86
CA ALA A 352 14.08 -12.84 14.64
C ALA A 352 14.86 -11.87 13.74
N GLN A 353 15.10 -10.67 14.28
CA GLN A 353 15.85 -9.59 13.62
C GLN A 353 17.05 -10.07 12.79
N GLN A 354 17.17 -9.60 11.57
CA GLN A 354 18.23 -9.90 10.63
C GLN A 354 18.92 -8.60 10.15
N GLY A 355 20.11 -8.35 10.67
CA GLY A 355 20.85 -7.14 10.30
C GLY A 355 20.18 -5.88 10.84
N ASP A 356 19.85 -4.97 9.94
CA ASP A 356 19.20 -3.70 10.25
C ASP A 356 17.66 -3.79 10.20
N PHE A 357 17.09 -4.92 9.79
CA PHE A 357 15.65 -5.15 9.74
C PHE A 357 15.11 -5.67 11.06
N ASP A 358 13.97 -5.16 11.47
CA ASP A 358 13.26 -5.64 12.64
C ASP A 358 12.66 -7.04 12.39
N PRO A 359 12.35 -7.80 13.44
CA PRO A 359 11.69 -9.09 13.31
C PRO A 359 10.25 -8.89 12.84
N GLY A 360 9.72 -9.85 12.08
CA GLY A 360 8.33 -9.84 11.66
C GLY A 360 7.38 -9.61 12.83
N ALA A 361 6.51 -8.63 12.71
CA ALA A 361 5.56 -8.22 13.73
C ALA A 361 4.15 -8.00 13.15
N GLY A 362 3.15 -7.99 14.02
CA GLY A 362 1.77 -7.76 13.65
C GLY A 362 1.45 -6.28 13.45
N TRP A 363 0.66 -5.74 14.36
CA TRP A 363 0.18 -4.36 14.28
C TRP A 363 0.80 -3.49 15.37
N ARG A 364 1.28 -2.33 14.97
CA ARG A 364 1.77 -1.29 15.86
C ARG A 364 0.96 -0.02 15.65
N PHE A 365 0.26 0.41 16.67
CA PHE A 365 -0.54 1.63 16.69
C PHE A 365 0.04 2.63 17.67
N ARG A 366 0.46 3.80 17.20
CA ARG A 366 1.14 4.80 18.03
C ARG A 366 0.80 6.24 17.59
N GLU A 367 1.37 7.20 18.29
CA GLU A 367 1.40 8.62 17.94
C GLU A 367 0.04 9.27 17.73
N GLY A 368 -0.99 8.81 18.49
CA GLY A 368 -2.31 9.42 18.47
C GLY A 368 -3.25 8.93 17.37
N ILE A 369 -2.97 7.79 16.75
CA ILE A 369 -3.89 7.16 15.80
C ILE A 369 -5.22 6.78 16.46
N TRP A 370 -6.31 6.86 15.69
CA TRP A 370 -7.55 6.14 15.93
C TRP A 370 -7.68 5.00 14.94
N PHE A 371 -7.91 3.79 15.44
CA PHE A 371 -8.00 2.59 14.60
C PHE A 371 -9.29 1.82 14.86
N GLU A 372 -9.85 1.28 13.79
CA GLU A 372 -10.91 0.28 13.83
C GLU A 372 -10.48 -0.91 12.97
N VAL A 373 -10.27 -2.08 13.59
CA VAL A 373 -9.88 -3.30 12.87
C VAL A 373 -10.96 -4.35 13.01
N ASN A 374 -11.45 -4.84 11.89
CA ASN A 374 -12.57 -5.76 11.83
C ASN A 374 -12.22 -7.05 11.08
N ASN A 375 -12.72 -8.20 11.56
CA ASN A 375 -12.68 -9.49 10.88
C ASN A 375 -11.30 -9.90 10.38
N SER A 376 -10.27 -9.67 11.14
CA SER A 376 -8.87 -9.77 10.72
C SER A 376 -8.12 -10.85 11.51
N MET A 377 -6.97 -11.26 10.99
CA MET A 377 -6.13 -12.26 11.64
C MET A 377 -4.65 -11.97 11.45
N ILE A 378 -3.87 -12.27 12.48
CA ILE A 378 -2.42 -12.23 12.44
C ILE A 378 -1.89 -13.60 12.85
N ILE A 379 -0.96 -14.14 12.06
CA ILE A 379 -0.39 -15.44 12.28
C ILE A 379 1.12 -15.35 12.17
N THR A 380 1.83 -15.81 13.19
CA THR A 380 3.28 -16.05 13.13
C THR A 380 3.59 -17.53 13.03
N SER A 381 4.69 -17.79 12.39
CA SER A 381 5.45 -19.03 12.42
C SER A 381 4.72 -20.35 12.19
N PHE A 382 4.73 -20.74 10.94
CA PHE A 382 4.40 -22.10 10.54
C PHE A 382 5.54 -23.08 10.71
N ALA A 383 6.78 -22.64 10.86
CA ALA A 383 7.95 -23.50 10.79
C ALA A 383 9.13 -23.09 11.65
N ALA A 384 8.95 -22.36 12.72
CA ALA A 384 10.08 -21.93 13.55
C ALA A 384 10.85 -23.12 14.11
N ASN A 385 12.02 -23.35 13.57
CA ASN A 385 12.93 -24.37 14.03
C ASN A 385 13.77 -23.89 15.23
N ASP A 386 13.81 -22.60 15.52
CA ASP A 386 14.54 -22.02 16.64
C ASP A 386 13.68 -21.02 17.40
N GLN A 387 13.05 -21.51 18.43
CA GLN A 387 12.13 -20.75 19.28
C GLN A 387 12.83 -19.91 20.36
N THR A 388 14.14 -19.94 20.42
CA THR A 388 14.89 -19.17 21.41
C THR A 388 15.16 -17.74 20.97
N SER A 389 14.94 -17.43 19.69
CA SER A 389 15.19 -16.11 19.09
C SER A 389 13.91 -15.33 18.72
N LEU A 390 12.74 -15.86 19.02
CA LEU A 390 11.45 -15.28 18.62
C LEU A 390 10.88 -14.26 19.62
N ASN A 391 11.67 -13.77 20.55
CA ASN A 391 11.22 -12.83 21.58
C ASN A 391 10.75 -11.48 21.04
N ASP A 392 10.84 -11.26 19.73
CA ASP A 392 10.52 -9.99 19.11
C ASP A 392 9.29 -10.02 18.21
N ASN A 393 8.77 -11.22 17.86
CA ASN A 393 7.53 -11.35 17.10
C ASN A 393 6.30 -11.18 18.00
N TYR A 394 5.54 -10.11 17.81
CA TYR A 394 4.31 -9.84 18.55
C TYR A 394 3.12 -9.62 17.59
N CYS A 395 1.90 -9.79 18.10
CA CYS A 395 0.70 -9.54 17.33
C CYS A 395 0.23 -8.10 17.38
N LEU A 396 0.23 -7.50 18.56
CA LEU A 396 -0.37 -6.18 18.79
C LEU A 396 0.52 -5.35 19.72
N ARG A 397 0.66 -4.07 19.38
CA ARG A 397 1.32 -3.07 20.20
C ARG A 397 0.57 -1.75 20.09
N ILE A 398 0.11 -1.24 21.23
CA ILE A 398 -0.56 0.05 21.34
C ILE A 398 0.29 0.93 22.25
N GLU A 399 0.70 2.10 21.73
CA GLU A 399 1.63 2.98 22.44
C GLU A 399 1.14 4.42 22.42
N ASP A 400 1.80 5.24 23.22
CA ASP A 400 1.61 6.69 23.36
C ASP A 400 0.28 7.12 23.98
N ASP A 401 0.33 8.23 24.70
CA ASP A 401 -0.77 8.67 25.56
C ASP A 401 -2.08 8.89 24.79
N GLU A 402 -2.02 9.50 23.61
CA GLU A 402 -3.20 9.82 22.81
C GLU A 402 -3.82 8.58 22.16
N THR A 403 -3.00 7.61 21.71
CA THR A 403 -3.47 6.33 21.16
C THR A 403 -4.11 5.48 22.25
N VAL A 404 -3.41 5.34 23.39
CA VAL A 404 -3.91 4.63 24.58
C VAL A 404 -5.22 5.26 25.09
N ALA A 405 -5.32 6.59 25.08
CA ALA A 405 -6.55 7.28 25.44
C ALA A 405 -7.70 6.99 24.48
N SER A 406 -7.44 6.91 23.17
CA SER A 406 -8.46 6.56 22.16
C SER A 406 -9.04 5.17 22.38
N ALA A 407 -8.19 4.19 22.69
CA ALA A 407 -8.61 2.83 23.03
C ALA A 407 -9.44 2.81 24.33
N ALA A 408 -8.98 3.50 25.37
CA ALA A 408 -9.69 3.57 26.65
C ALA A 408 -11.05 4.27 26.55
N ASN A 409 -11.22 5.22 25.64
CA ASN A 409 -12.46 5.97 25.44
C ASN A 409 -13.42 5.29 24.44
N GLY A 410 -12.99 4.24 23.74
CA GLY A 410 -13.75 3.56 22.70
C GLY A 410 -13.74 4.27 21.35
N ASP A 411 -12.80 5.19 21.13
CA ASP A 411 -12.56 5.82 19.83
C ASP A 411 -11.77 4.90 18.90
N SER A 412 -10.98 3.98 19.47
CA SER A 412 -10.28 2.91 18.78
C SER A 412 -10.80 1.54 19.21
N ASN A 413 -11.01 0.64 18.24
CA ASN A 413 -11.66 -0.64 18.48
C ASN A 413 -11.01 -1.78 17.66
N LEU A 414 -11.09 -2.99 18.25
CA LEU A 414 -10.68 -4.25 17.64
C LEU A 414 -11.88 -5.20 17.65
N ASN A 415 -12.43 -5.57 16.49
CA ASN A 415 -13.66 -6.33 16.38
C ASN A 415 -13.45 -7.62 15.59
N SER A 416 -13.72 -8.78 16.19
CA SER A 416 -13.61 -10.08 15.51
C SER A 416 -12.19 -10.32 14.94
N VAL A 417 -11.17 -10.22 15.79
CA VAL A 417 -9.77 -10.42 15.42
C VAL A 417 -9.23 -11.70 16.06
N VAL A 418 -8.38 -12.40 15.31
CA VAL A 418 -7.64 -13.57 15.80
C VAL A 418 -6.15 -13.25 15.80
N TYR A 419 -5.53 -13.43 16.94
CA TYR A 419 -4.11 -13.24 17.17
C TYR A 419 -3.45 -14.59 17.44
N ALA A 420 -2.51 -14.98 16.61
CA ALA A 420 -1.78 -16.25 16.71
C ALA A 420 -0.27 -16.00 16.61
N CYS A 421 0.29 -15.33 17.60
CA CYS A 421 1.70 -14.97 17.67
C CYS A 421 2.37 -15.59 18.90
N GLN A 422 3.68 -15.54 18.94
CA GLN A 422 4.43 -16.01 20.10
C GLN A 422 4.30 -15.08 21.30
N GLU A 423 4.41 -13.79 21.09
CA GLU A 423 4.03 -12.77 22.04
C GLU A 423 2.71 -12.14 21.57
N ASN A 424 1.68 -12.14 22.41
CA ASN A 424 0.37 -11.62 22.00
C ASN A 424 0.40 -10.11 21.90
N VAL A 425 0.89 -9.44 22.94
CA VAL A 425 0.86 -7.98 23.07
C VAL A 425 2.18 -7.44 23.60
N ARG A 426 2.53 -6.23 23.19
CA ARG A 426 3.79 -5.55 23.63
C ARG A 426 3.58 -4.05 23.84
N GLY A 427 2.46 -3.59 24.16
CA GLY A 427 2.18 -2.16 24.25
C GLY A 427 2.08 -1.65 25.68
N THR A 428 1.38 -0.54 25.81
CA THR A 428 1.10 0.14 27.07
C THR A 428 -0.26 -0.29 27.61
N ALA A 429 -0.37 -0.53 28.91
CA ALA A 429 -1.64 -0.90 29.53
C ALA A 429 -2.74 0.14 29.28
N ILE A 430 -3.88 -0.33 28.80
CA ILE A 430 -5.02 0.55 28.47
C ILE A 430 -5.81 0.85 29.76
N PRO A 431 -6.05 2.11 30.12
CA PRO A 431 -6.85 2.47 31.30
C PRO A 431 -8.23 1.82 31.30
N GLY A 432 -8.54 1.12 32.39
CA GLY A 432 -9.81 0.38 32.53
C GLY A 432 -9.67 -1.13 32.32
N PHE A 433 -8.53 -1.59 31.85
CA PHE A 433 -8.18 -2.99 31.64
C PHE A 433 -6.94 -3.36 32.45
N ALA A 434 -6.75 -4.64 32.76
CA ALA A 434 -5.58 -5.08 33.51
C ALA A 434 -4.28 -4.97 32.69
N ASP A 435 -4.40 -5.23 31.40
CA ASP A 435 -3.33 -5.09 30.40
C ASP A 435 -3.92 -4.87 29.01
N GLU A 436 -3.08 -4.76 28.01
CA GLU A 436 -3.47 -4.57 26.61
C GLU A 436 -4.18 -5.82 26.04
N GLN A 437 -3.83 -7.01 26.52
CA GLN A 437 -4.50 -8.24 26.12
C GLN A 437 -5.95 -8.26 26.59
N GLU A 438 -6.24 -7.86 27.84
CA GLU A 438 -7.62 -7.77 28.32
C GLU A 438 -8.45 -6.77 27.52
N PHE A 439 -7.86 -5.65 27.11
CA PHE A 439 -8.51 -4.71 26.20
C PHE A 439 -8.86 -5.38 24.86
N ALA A 440 -7.90 -6.02 24.24
CA ALA A 440 -8.11 -6.69 22.96
C ALA A 440 -9.13 -7.84 23.05
N GLU A 441 -9.18 -8.57 24.16
CA GLU A 441 -10.14 -9.66 24.39
C GLU A 441 -11.55 -9.16 24.72
N ALA A 442 -11.70 -7.96 25.27
CA ALA A 442 -12.98 -7.42 25.75
C ALA A 442 -14.01 -7.24 24.63
N GLU A 443 -13.59 -6.99 23.41
CA GLU A 443 -14.44 -6.84 22.22
C GLU A 443 -14.79 -8.17 21.53
N GLY A 444 -14.59 -9.30 22.23
CA GLY A 444 -14.88 -10.65 21.70
C GLY A 444 -13.80 -11.20 20.78
N ASN A 445 -12.66 -10.58 20.79
CA ASN A 445 -11.48 -11.06 20.06
C ASN A 445 -10.87 -12.27 20.77
N GLN A 446 -10.11 -13.05 20.03
CA GLN A 446 -9.47 -14.25 20.58
C GLN A 446 -7.98 -14.26 20.31
N PHE A 447 -7.21 -14.41 21.37
CA PHE A 447 -5.84 -14.86 21.27
C PHE A 447 -5.85 -16.38 21.18
N ALA A 448 -5.42 -16.90 20.06
CA ALA A 448 -5.10 -18.31 19.98
C ALA A 448 -3.88 -18.56 20.84
N THR A 449 -4.05 -19.33 21.91
CA THR A 449 -2.91 -19.84 22.64
C THR A 449 -2.21 -20.82 21.71
N ILE A 450 -1.18 -20.37 21.02
CA ILE A 450 -0.22 -21.28 20.42
C ILE A 450 0.52 -21.87 21.62
N PRO A 451 0.32 -23.14 21.95
CA PRO A 451 1.02 -23.74 23.08
C PRO A 451 2.52 -23.53 22.89
N ASN A 452 3.23 -23.14 23.94
CA ASN A 452 4.68 -22.96 23.92
C ASN A 452 5.33 -24.00 23.01
N ASN A 453 5.95 -23.55 21.93
CA ASN A 453 6.64 -24.36 20.94
C ASN A 453 5.75 -25.16 19.95
N THR A 454 4.48 -24.86 19.80
CA THR A 454 3.70 -25.44 18.73
C THR A 454 3.72 -24.50 17.52
N VAL A 455 4.54 -24.86 16.59
CA VAL A 455 4.49 -24.32 15.24
C VAL A 455 3.18 -24.75 14.62
N VAL A 456 2.38 -23.81 14.15
CA VAL A 456 1.29 -24.11 13.24
C VAL A 456 1.97 -24.49 11.92
N SER A 457 2.29 -25.75 11.70
CA SER A 457 2.79 -26.21 10.41
C SER A 457 1.60 -26.36 9.47
N ALA A 458 1.81 -26.09 8.19
CA ALA A 458 0.83 -26.36 7.14
C ALA A 458 0.33 -27.83 7.16
N THR A 459 1.11 -28.75 7.73
CA THR A 459 0.76 -30.17 7.91
C THR A 459 0.03 -30.46 9.23
N ALA A 460 0.03 -29.55 10.19
CA ALA A 460 -0.70 -29.70 11.46
C ALA A 460 -2.06 -29.01 11.45
N VAL A 461 -2.31 -28.17 10.46
CA VAL A 461 -3.60 -27.54 10.22
C VAL A 461 -4.49 -28.58 9.54
N ASN A 462 -5.30 -29.23 10.31
CA ASN A 462 -6.29 -30.11 9.73
C ASN A 462 -7.58 -29.30 9.44
N ASP A 463 -8.42 -29.84 8.55
CA ASP A 463 -9.59 -29.21 7.93
C ASP A 463 -10.60 -28.52 8.87
N THR A 464 -10.34 -28.47 10.14
CA THR A 464 -11.29 -27.97 11.14
C THR A 464 -10.83 -26.73 11.89
N ASP A 465 -9.53 -26.40 11.90
CA ASP A 465 -9.02 -25.35 12.79
C ASP A 465 -8.57 -24.10 12.03
N LEU A 466 -7.42 -24.04 11.47
CA LEU A 466 -6.94 -22.93 10.65
C LEU A 466 -6.75 -23.44 9.22
N GLN A 467 -7.68 -23.17 8.33
CA GLN A 467 -7.52 -23.56 6.93
C GLN A 467 -6.67 -22.51 6.22
N LEU A 468 -5.37 -22.59 6.39
CA LEU A 468 -4.44 -21.72 5.70
C LEU A 468 -4.11 -22.23 4.29
N LEU A 469 -4.23 -23.53 4.10
CA LEU A 469 -3.95 -24.19 2.83
C LEU A 469 -4.93 -25.34 2.61
N GLU A 470 -5.62 -25.35 1.49
CA GLU A 470 -6.34 -26.52 0.98
C GLU A 470 -5.65 -26.98 -0.32
N GLY A 471 -4.90 -28.08 -0.24
CA GLY A 471 -4.07 -28.51 -1.35
C GLY A 471 -2.86 -27.60 -1.54
N MET A 472 -2.76 -26.93 -2.67
CA MET A 472 -1.71 -25.94 -2.96
C MET A 472 -2.26 -24.50 -2.97
N GLU A 473 -3.46 -24.29 -2.46
CA GLU A 473 -4.11 -23.00 -2.44
C GLU A 473 -4.16 -22.46 -1.00
N PRO A 474 -3.59 -21.27 -0.73
CA PRO A 474 -3.70 -20.67 0.58
C PRO A 474 -5.15 -20.31 0.84
N VAL A 475 -5.80 -20.99 1.76
CA VAL A 475 -7.06 -20.52 2.35
C VAL A 475 -6.69 -19.60 3.49
N LEU A 476 -6.68 -18.31 3.19
CA LEU A 476 -6.16 -17.28 4.08
C LEU A 476 -7.29 -16.61 4.87
N SER A 477 -8.30 -17.37 5.23
CA SER A 477 -9.42 -16.94 6.04
C SER A 477 -10.03 -18.09 6.84
N ILE A 478 -10.71 -17.74 7.90
CA ILE A 478 -11.44 -18.67 8.75
C ILE A 478 -12.93 -18.32 8.67
N PRO A 479 -13.82 -19.30 8.39
CA PRO A 479 -15.26 -19.05 8.50
C PRO A 479 -15.61 -18.67 9.93
N PHE A 480 -16.18 -17.49 10.13
CA PHE A 480 -16.48 -16.93 11.45
C PHE A 480 -17.32 -17.88 12.33
N ALA A 481 -18.28 -18.59 11.74
CA ALA A 481 -19.19 -19.48 12.47
C ALA A 481 -18.57 -20.84 12.83
N THR A 482 -17.43 -21.22 12.24
CA THR A 482 -16.87 -22.57 12.37
C THR A 482 -15.41 -22.56 12.84
N SER A 483 -14.80 -21.38 13.00
CA SER A 483 -13.42 -21.29 13.46
C SER A 483 -13.32 -21.78 14.91
N GLN A 484 -12.46 -22.76 15.12
CA GLN A 484 -12.07 -23.23 16.45
C GLN A 484 -10.56 -23.14 16.53
N ILE A 485 -10.08 -22.18 17.29
CA ILE A 485 -8.68 -22.10 17.67
C ILE A 485 -8.61 -22.55 19.12
N ASP A 486 -7.77 -23.54 19.40
CA ASP A 486 -7.66 -24.20 20.70
C ASP A 486 -8.98 -24.79 21.28
N GLY A 487 -9.91 -25.18 20.39
CA GLY A 487 -11.17 -25.78 20.79
C GLY A 487 -12.21 -24.77 21.31
N ALA A 488 -11.94 -23.50 21.30
CA ALA A 488 -12.90 -22.43 21.55
C ALA A 488 -13.41 -21.87 20.23
N ALA A 489 -14.72 -21.78 20.07
CA ALA A 489 -15.28 -20.98 18.99
C ALA A 489 -15.01 -19.50 19.31
N PRO A 490 -14.62 -18.67 18.36
CA PRO A 490 -14.58 -17.22 18.54
C PRO A 490 -15.92 -16.77 19.13
N ALA A 491 -15.87 -16.00 20.19
CA ALA A 491 -17.09 -15.46 20.76
C ALA A 491 -17.70 -14.49 19.73
N ALA A 492 -18.76 -14.93 19.07
CA ALA A 492 -19.50 -14.10 18.12
C ALA A 492 -20.26 -13.01 18.89
N THR A 493 -19.57 -11.99 19.35
CA THR A 493 -20.20 -10.85 20.04
C THR A 493 -20.56 -9.72 19.08
N ALA A 494 -19.90 -9.65 17.92
CA ALA A 494 -20.34 -8.82 16.82
C ALA A 494 -20.43 -9.69 15.55
N ALA A 495 -21.46 -9.52 14.75
CA ALA A 495 -21.47 -10.07 13.41
C ALA A 495 -20.36 -9.37 12.62
N PRO A 496 -19.60 -10.09 11.77
CA PRO A 496 -18.62 -9.46 10.89
C PRO A 496 -19.29 -8.28 10.16
N THR A 497 -18.65 -7.14 10.19
CA THR A 497 -19.19 -5.96 9.50
C THR A 497 -19.04 -6.09 7.98
N VAL A 498 -18.14 -6.95 7.54
CA VAL A 498 -17.85 -7.22 6.12
C VAL A 498 -17.70 -8.74 5.91
N GLY A 499 -18.79 -9.39 5.57
CA GLY A 499 -18.82 -10.84 5.27
C GLY A 499 -18.97 -11.76 6.48
N ASP A 500 -18.96 -13.06 6.22
CA ASP A 500 -19.20 -14.13 7.21
C ASP A 500 -17.90 -14.90 7.55
N PHE A 501 -16.73 -14.29 7.40
CA PHE A 501 -15.43 -14.93 7.59
C PHE A 501 -14.43 -13.96 8.22
N LEU A 502 -13.34 -14.50 8.74
CA LEU A 502 -12.18 -13.75 9.24
C LEU A 502 -11.05 -13.82 8.22
N GLY A 503 -10.29 -12.71 8.09
CA GLY A 503 -9.15 -12.61 7.21
C GLY A 503 -9.47 -12.19 5.78
N ALA A 504 -8.47 -12.20 4.92
CA ALA A 504 -8.48 -11.60 3.60
C ALA A 504 -9.42 -12.27 2.59
N MET A 505 -9.66 -13.58 2.73
CA MET A 505 -10.39 -14.37 1.74
C MET A 505 -11.41 -15.29 2.37
N SER A 506 -12.57 -15.42 1.74
CA SER A 506 -13.62 -16.36 2.14
C SER A 506 -13.28 -17.77 1.66
N THR A 507 -13.47 -18.77 2.53
CA THR A 507 -13.33 -20.20 2.17
C THR A 507 -14.33 -20.69 1.13
N GLY A 508 -15.40 -19.96 0.88
CA GLY A 508 -16.43 -20.26 -0.12
C GLY A 508 -16.66 -19.15 -1.14
N GLY A 509 -15.89 -18.08 -1.03
CA GLY A 509 -15.92 -16.92 -1.92
C GLY A 509 -14.84 -16.98 -3.00
N GLY A 510 -14.82 -16.00 -3.87
CA GLY A 510 -13.77 -15.88 -4.87
C GLY A 510 -12.42 -15.49 -4.23
N ASP A 511 -11.37 -16.07 -4.73
CA ASP A 511 -10.01 -15.64 -4.45
C ASP A 511 -9.72 -14.39 -5.29
N TYR A 512 -9.71 -13.22 -4.65
CA TYR A 512 -9.49 -11.95 -5.34
C TYR A 512 -8.05 -11.78 -5.84
N THR A 513 -7.12 -12.62 -5.40
CA THR A 513 -5.72 -12.56 -5.86
C THR A 513 -5.52 -13.23 -7.22
N ARG A 514 -6.48 -14.04 -7.67
CA ARG A 514 -6.34 -14.83 -8.90
C ARG A 514 -7.13 -14.23 -10.06
N PRO A 515 -6.57 -14.42 -11.26
CA PRO A 515 -5.25 -14.97 -11.60
C PRO A 515 -4.15 -13.90 -11.61
N TRP A 516 -4.44 -12.67 -11.23
CA TRP A 516 -3.62 -11.49 -11.53
C TRP A 516 -2.41 -11.31 -10.60
N ALA A 517 -2.55 -11.57 -9.30
CA ALA A 517 -1.47 -11.28 -8.34
C ALA A 517 -0.28 -12.23 -8.55
N TYR A 518 0.91 -11.65 -8.63
CA TYR A 518 2.15 -12.38 -8.80
C TYR A 518 2.62 -13.00 -7.47
N GLY A 519 3.18 -14.21 -7.52
CA GLY A 519 3.77 -14.86 -6.35
C GLY A 519 2.81 -15.71 -5.53
N ILE A 520 1.51 -15.54 -5.65
CA ILE A 520 0.48 -16.28 -4.91
C ILE A 520 0.06 -17.55 -5.67
N ASP A 521 -0.39 -17.40 -6.91
CA ASP A 521 -0.82 -18.56 -7.71
C ASP A 521 0.39 -19.41 -8.11
N PRO A 522 0.36 -20.75 -7.89
CA PRO A 522 1.43 -21.63 -8.31
C PRO A 522 1.83 -21.54 -9.79
N ASN A 523 0.91 -21.09 -10.65
CA ASN A 523 1.18 -20.90 -12.07
C ASN A 523 1.69 -19.50 -12.43
N ASN A 524 1.75 -18.57 -11.46
CA ASN A 524 2.16 -17.18 -11.65
C ASN A 524 3.15 -16.75 -10.54
N ARG A 525 4.23 -17.50 -10.36
CA ARG A 525 5.23 -17.22 -9.33
C ARG A 525 6.61 -17.80 -9.69
N ALA A 526 7.66 -17.19 -9.15
CA ALA A 526 9.03 -17.68 -9.32
C ALA A 526 9.44 -18.70 -8.24
N GLN A 527 8.79 -18.69 -7.07
CA GLN A 527 9.05 -19.63 -5.96
C GLN A 527 7.76 -20.01 -5.24
N ALA A 528 7.79 -21.12 -4.52
CA ALA A 528 6.72 -21.49 -3.60
C ALA A 528 6.70 -20.53 -2.39
N LEU A 529 5.52 -20.32 -1.79
CA LEU A 529 5.45 -19.66 -0.50
C LEU A 529 6.16 -20.52 0.55
N TRP A 530 6.93 -19.88 1.43
CA TRP A 530 7.82 -20.58 2.36
C TRP A 530 7.11 -21.56 3.30
N PHE A 531 5.83 -21.39 3.55
CA PHE A 531 5.03 -22.26 4.42
C PHE A 531 4.29 -23.39 3.67
N GLU A 532 4.46 -23.52 2.36
CA GLU A 532 3.88 -24.62 1.55
C GLU A 532 4.74 -25.89 1.54
N GLY A 533 5.93 -25.86 2.11
CA GLY A 533 6.95 -26.92 2.04
C GLY A 533 6.70 -28.15 2.88
#